data_d2bb43030bf670b220da148218255860
#
_entry.id   d2bb43030bf670b220da148218255860
#
_cell.length_a   1.000
_cell.length_b   1.000
_cell.length_c   1.000
_cell.angle_alpha   90.00
_cell.angle_beta   90.00
_cell.angle_gamma   90.00
#
_symmetry.space_group_name_H-M   'P 1'
#
loop_
_entity.id
_entity.type
_entity.pdbx_description
1 polymer ?
#
loop_
_entity_poly.entity_id
_entity_poly.type
_entity_poly.pdbx_seq_one_letter_code
_entity_poly.pdbx_strand_id
1 'polypeptide(L)'
;MSTIKSICVYCASGPGNHPAYIQAATEFGRILGENGIGLVYGGGSVGLMGALADSVLDHGGEVTGVIPDFLVNREHMLVRVQERIVTRDMHERKRTMFERADAFVALPGGIGTLEELVEQMTWAQLGRHKKSEERRVGKECRSRWSPYH
;
A
#
# COMPACT_ATOMS: atom_id res chain seq x y z
N MET A 1 -19.94 -8.17 -11.88
CA MET A 1 -19.07 -7.01 -11.71
C MET A 1 -18.27 -7.18 -10.42
N SER A 2 -16.95 -7.24 -10.54
CA SER A 2 -16.13 -7.38 -9.36
C SER A 2 -16.08 -6.04 -8.63
N THR A 3 -16.30 -6.08 -7.35
CA THR A 3 -16.19 -4.90 -6.49
C THR A 3 -14.86 -4.95 -5.77
N ILE A 4 -14.10 -3.86 -5.82
CA ILE A 4 -12.86 -3.76 -5.08
C ILE A 4 -13.20 -3.57 -3.61
N LYS A 5 -12.76 -4.51 -2.78
CA LYS A 5 -13.01 -4.49 -1.34
C LYS A 5 -11.80 -4.09 -0.52
N SER A 6 -10.61 -4.30 -1.07
CA SER A 6 -9.37 -3.95 -0.39
C SER A 6 -8.33 -3.50 -1.40
N ILE A 7 -7.52 -2.54 -0.99
CA ILE A 7 -6.44 -1.99 -1.81
C ILE A 7 -5.14 -2.11 -1.03
N CYS A 8 -4.13 -2.64 -1.69
CA CYS A 8 -2.77 -2.66 -1.16
C CYS A 8 -2.06 -1.37 -1.57
N VAL A 9 -1.50 -0.67 -0.61
CA VAL A 9 -0.81 0.58 -0.89
C VAL A 9 0.67 0.45 -0.54
N TYR A 10 1.50 0.73 -1.52
CA TYR A 10 2.94 0.80 -1.34
C TYR A 10 3.35 2.27 -1.21
N CYS A 11 4.04 2.62 -0.15
CA CYS A 11 4.49 3.99 0.06
C CYS A 11 5.70 4.01 1.00
N ALA A 12 6.28 5.18 1.16
CA ALA A 12 7.43 5.36 2.03
C ALA A 12 7.05 5.25 3.50
N SER A 13 7.96 4.75 4.31
CA SER A 13 7.86 4.80 5.77
C SER A 13 8.26 6.17 6.31
N GLY A 14 9.00 6.96 5.55
CA GLY A 14 9.37 8.32 5.93
C GLY A 14 8.32 9.35 5.52
N PRO A 15 8.41 10.56 6.07
CA PRO A 15 7.42 11.62 5.78
C PRO A 15 7.59 12.26 4.40
N GLY A 16 8.72 12.02 3.73
CA GLY A 16 9.04 12.68 2.47
C GLY A 16 9.55 14.10 2.66
N ASN A 17 9.78 14.79 1.55
CA ASN A 17 10.37 16.13 1.56
C ASN A 17 9.33 17.24 1.48
N HIS A 18 8.04 16.90 1.31
CA HIS A 18 7.01 17.90 1.10
C HIS A 18 5.75 17.54 1.86
N PRO A 19 5.14 18.51 2.57
CA PRO A 19 3.90 18.27 3.32
C PRO A 19 2.75 17.74 2.48
N ALA A 20 2.76 18.02 1.17
CA ALA A 20 1.73 17.55 0.25
C ALA A 20 1.66 16.02 0.21
N TYR A 21 2.76 15.32 0.47
CA TYR A 21 2.75 13.86 0.48
C TYR A 21 1.93 13.31 1.65
N ILE A 22 2.11 13.91 2.83
CA ILE A 22 1.33 13.54 4.01
C ILE A 22 -0.15 13.87 3.78
N GLN A 23 -0.44 15.03 3.20
CA GLN A 23 -1.81 15.42 2.89
C GLN A 23 -2.46 14.45 1.90
N ALA A 24 -1.72 14.03 0.87
CA ALA A 24 -2.24 13.09 -0.11
C ALA A 24 -2.52 11.73 0.52
N ALA A 25 -1.63 11.25 1.38
CA ALA A 25 -1.84 9.98 2.08
C ALA A 25 -3.05 10.06 3.01
N THR A 26 -3.19 11.15 3.75
CA THR A 26 -4.32 11.38 4.64
C THR A 26 -5.63 11.43 3.86
N GLU A 27 -5.66 12.16 2.75
CA GLU A 27 -6.85 12.28 1.92
C GLU A 27 -7.23 10.94 1.30
N PHE A 28 -6.25 10.19 0.83
CA PHE A 28 -6.51 8.86 0.28
C PHE A 28 -7.06 7.91 1.33
N GLY A 29 -6.50 7.97 2.54
CA GLY A 29 -7.01 7.18 3.67
C GLY A 29 -8.45 7.53 4.02
N ARG A 30 -8.80 8.82 3.98
CA ARG A 30 -10.18 9.26 4.19
C ARG A 30 -11.11 8.65 3.14
N ILE A 31 -10.70 8.70 1.89
CA ILE A 31 -11.51 8.15 0.79
C ILE A 31 -11.73 6.65 0.98
N LEU A 32 -10.68 5.91 1.33
CA LEU A 32 -10.82 4.48 1.57
C LEU A 32 -11.77 4.18 2.73
N GLY A 33 -11.58 4.88 3.86
CA GLY A 33 -12.43 4.67 5.03
C GLY A 33 -13.88 4.98 4.77
N GLU A 34 -14.15 6.12 4.14
CA GLU A 34 -15.52 6.54 3.86
C GLU A 34 -16.24 5.65 2.85
N ASN A 35 -15.48 4.96 1.99
CA ASN A 35 -16.06 4.09 0.98
C ASN A 35 -16.05 2.61 1.37
N GLY A 36 -15.66 2.30 2.59
CA GLY A 36 -15.65 0.92 3.07
C GLY A 36 -14.62 0.03 2.39
N ILE A 37 -13.55 0.62 1.86
CA ILE A 37 -12.47 -0.13 1.21
C ILE A 37 -11.36 -0.38 2.23
N GLY A 38 -11.02 -1.65 2.44
CA GLY A 38 -9.96 -2.02 3.37
C GLY A 38 -8.58 -1.65 2.84
N LEU A 39 -7.69 -1.30 3.75
CA LEU A 39 -6.30 -1.02 3.43
C LEU A 39 -5.43 -2.21 3.80
N VAL A 40 -4.59 -2.63 2.88
CA VAL A 40 -3.49 -3.57 3.14
C VAL A 40 -2.19 -2.81 2.90
N TYR A 41 -1.32 -2.78 3.90
CA TYR A 41 -0.10 -1.97 3.78
C TYR A 41 1.05 -2.55 4.60
N GLY A 42 2.17 -1.85 4.64
CA GLY A 42 3.40 -2.34 5.25
C GLY A 42 3.48 -2.30 6.78
N GLY A 43 2.43 -1.86 7.45
CA GLY A 43 2.36 -1.97 8.92
C GLY A 43 3.01 -0.86 9.72
N GLY A 44 3.67 0.11 9.09
CA GLY A 44 4.34 1.18 9.81
C GLY A 44 3.39 2.18 10.44
N SER A 45 3.86 2.84 11.50
CA SER A 45 3.07 3.83 12.25
C SER A 45 3.55 5.26 12.02
N VAL A 46 4.61 5.45 11.27
CA VAL A 46 5.22 6.78 11.05
C VAL A 46 5.25 7.12 9.57
N GLY A 47 5.49 8.38 9.27
CA GLY A 47 5.59 8.87 7.90
C GLY A 47 4.32 8.70 7.10
N LEU A 48 4.46 8.44 5.81
CA LEU A 48 3.31 8.29 4.92
C LEU A 48 2.47 7.07 5.27
N MET A 49 3.12 5.96 5.65
CA MET A 49 2.40 4.75 6.05
C MET A 49 1.50 5.02 7.25
N GLY A 50 2.05 5.69 8.27
CA GLY A 50 1.29 6.00 9.47
C GLY A 50 0.13 6.95 9.18
N ALA A 51 0.38 8.00 8.40
CA ALA A 51 -0.66 8.96 8.05
C ALA A 51 -1.82 8.30 7.30
N LEU A 52 -1.49 7.43 6.35
CA LEU A 52 -2.48 6.70 5.57
C LEU A 52 -3.33 5.79 6.44
N ALA A 53 -2.68 4.95 7.26
CA ALA A 53 -3.38 3.99 8.10
C ALA A 53 -4.24 4.67 9.16
N ASP A 54 -3.69 5.69 9.82
CA ASP A 54 -4.47 6.45 10.81
C ASP A 54 -5.69 7.09 10.18
N SER A 55 -5.56 7.63 8.98
CA SER A 55 -6.68 8.27 8.29
C SER A 55 -7.78 7.26 7.96
N VAL A 56 -7.42 6.06 7.49
CA VAL A 56 -8.41 5.01 7.23
C VAL A 56 -9.15 4.64 8.51
N LEU A 57 -8.41 4.46 9.60
CA LEU A 57 -9.01 4.10 10.89
C LEU A 57 -9.90 5.23 11.43
N ASP A 58 -9.46 6.48 11.32
CA ASP A 58 -10.21 7.62 11.79
C ASP A 58 -11.53 7.82 11.04
N HIS A 59 -11.62 7.28 9.83
CA HIS A 59 -12.84 7.36 9.01
C HIS A 59 -13.60 6.03 8.95
N GLY A 60 -13.39 5.18 9.95
CA GLY A 60 -14.17 3.96 10.15
C GLY A 60 -13.80 2.79 9.26
N GLY A 61 -12.63 2.85 8.60
CA GLY A 61 -12.19 1.79 7.72
C GLY A 61 -11.41 0.69 8.44
N GLU A 62 -11.10 -0.35 7.70
CA GLU A 62 -10.32 -1.49 8.19
C GLU A 62 -8.91 -1.45 7.64
N VAL A 63 -7.93 -1.83 8.46
CA VAL A 63 -6.52 -1.82 8.07
C VAL A 63 -5.88 -3.16 8.43
N THR A 64 -5.20 -3.74 7.47
CA THR A 64 -4.34 -4.92 7.67
C THR A 64 -2.90 -4.50 7.45
N GLY A 65 -2.08 -4.65 8.49
CA GLY A 65 -0.65 -4.36 8.41
C GLY A 65 0.14 -5.65 8.23
N VAL A 66 1.02 -5.69 7.24
CA VAL A 66 1.86 -6.85 6.94
C VAL A 66 3.31 -6.44 7.05
N ILE A 67 4.04 -7.03 7.99
CA ILE A 67 5.41 -6.62 8.25
C ILE A 67 6.28 -7.86 8.52
N PRO A 68 7.48 -7.93 7.95
CA PRO A 68 8.37 -9.03 8.27
C PRO A 68 8.92 -8.89 9.70
N ASP A 69 9.18 -10.02 10.32
CA ASP A 69 9.61 -10.11 11.71
C ASP A 69 10.78 -9.18 12.02
N PHE A 70 11.79 -9.14 11.15
CA PHE A 70 12.99 -8.35 11.40
C PHE A 70 12.76 -6.84 11.32
N LEU A 71 11.63 -6.39 10.79
CA LEU A 71 11.30 -4.95 10.70
C LEU A 71 10.32 -4.48 11.78
N VAL A 72 9.75 -5.39 12.56
CA VAL A 72 8.73 -5.03 13.57
C VAL A 72 9.19 -3.92 14.48
N ASN A 73 10.44 -4.02 14.99
CA ASN A 73 10.97 -3.00 15.90
C ASN A 73 11.47 -1.76 15.17
N ARG A 74 11.92 -1.91 13.92
CA ARG A 74 12.47 -0.79 13.16
C ARG A 74 11.43 0.15 12.61
N GLU A 75 10.29 -0.40 12.21
CA GLU A 75 9.24 0.39 11.57
C GLU A 75 8.14 0.83 12.52
N HIS A 76 8.27 0.53 13.80
CA HIS A 76 7.29 0.93 14.80
C HIS A 76 5.88 0.57 14.34
N MET A 77 5.59 -0.73 14.32
CA MET A 77 4.32 -1.25 13.84
C MET A 77 3.12 -0.58 14.51
N LEU A 78 2.14 -0.19 13.70
CA LEU A 78 0.93 0.44 14.20
C LEU A 78 0.08 -0.57 14.96
N VAL A 79 -0.29 -0.23 16.20
CA VAL A 79 -1.01 -1.13 17.10
C VAL A 79 -2.53 -1.09 16.86
N ARG A 80 -3.04 -0.01 16.32
CA ARG A 80 -4.49 0.21 16.13
C ARG A 80 -5.12 -0.62 15.01
N VAL A 81 -4.32 -1.28 14.18
CA VAL A 81 -4.85 -2.02 13.03
C VAL A 81 -5.69 -3.22 13.50
N GLN A 82 -6.72 -3.56 12.75
CA GLN A 82 -7.59 -4.69 13.06
C GLN A 82 -6.86 -6.01 12.86
N GLU A 83 -5.97 -6.10 11.88
CA GLU A 83 -5.21 -7.31 11.63
C GLU A 83 -3.74 -6.99 11.43
N ARG A 84 -2.88 -7.68 12.17
CA ARG A 84 -1.42 -7.58 12.02
C ARG A 84 -0.89 -8.93 11.60
N ILE A 85 -0.20 -8.97 10.48
CA ILE A 85 0.42 -10.19 9.99
C ILE A 85 1.93 -10.00 10.03
N VAL A 86 2.60 -10.82 10.85
CA VAL A 86 4.06 -10.81 10.92
C VAL A 86 4.56 -11.96 10.05
N THR A 87 5.36 -11.63 9.04
CA THR A 87 5.88 -12.61 8.11
C THR A 87 7.33 -12.97 8.43
N ARG A 88 7.78 -14.10 7.90
CA ARG A 88 9.14 -14.59 8.16
C ARG A 88 10.18 -13.81 7.35
N ASP A 89 9.82 -13.35 6.17
CA ASP A 89 10.73 -12.64 5.30
C ASP A 89 9.98 -11.71 4.35
N MET A 90 10.71 -11.02 3.48
CA MET A 90 10.13 -10.08 2.53
C MET A 90 9.31 -10.77 1.45
N HIS A 91 9.67 -11.98 1.08
CA HIS A 91 8.93 -12.73 0.05
C HIS A 91 7.53 -13.09 0.55
N GLU A 92 7.45 -13.57 1.78
CA GLU A 92 6.16 -13.88 2.40
C GLU A 92 5.32 -12.61 2.57
N ARG A 93 5.95 -11.49 2.96
CA ARG A 93 5.26 -10.20 3.06
C ARG A 93 4.61 -9.82 1.74
N LYS A 94 5.38 -9.84 0.65
CA LYS A 94 4.89 -9.45 -0.67
C LYS A 94 3.76 -10.36 -1.12
N ARG A 95 3.90 -11.66 -0.91
CA ARG A 95 2.88 -12.64 -1.25
C ARG A 95 1.59 -12.39 -0.47
N THR A 96 1.73 -12.17 0.83
CA THR A 96 0.58 -11.93 1.69
C THR A 96 -0.16 -10.67 1.27
N MET A 97 0.57 -9.58 1.01
CA MET A 97 -0.03 -8.34 0.55
C MET A 97 -0.74 -8.53 -0.79
N PHE A 98 -0.11 -9.28 -1.69
CA PHE A 98 -0.70 -9.61 -2.98
C PHE A 98 -2.01 -10.38 -2.84
N GLU A 99 -2.03 -11.40 -1.98
CA GLU A 99 -3.19 -12.26 -1.82
C GLU A 99 -4.36 -11.56 -1.12
N ARG A 100 -4.06 -10.59 -0.27
CA ARG A 100 -5.06 -9.91 0.55
C ARG A 100 -5.73 -8.74 -0.14
N ALA A 101 -5.25 -8.30 -1.28
CA ALA A 101 -5.74 -7.08 -1.94
C ALA A 101 -6.34 -7.38 -3.30
N ASP A 102 -7.35 -6.60 -3.66
CA ASP A 102 -7.99 -6.68 -4.97
C ASP A 102 -7.33 -5.75 -5.99
N ALA A 103 -6.66 -4.73 -5.52
CA ALA A 103 -5.98 -3.75 -6.37
C ALA A 103 -4.76 -3.17 -5.64
N PHE A 104 -3.91 -2.49 -6.37
CA PHE A 104 -2.65 -1.95 -5.85
C PHE A 104 -2.51 -0.49 -6.21
N VAL A 105 -2.01 0.30 -5.27
CA VAL A 105 -1.72 1.71 -5.46
C VAL A 105 -0.32 2.00 -4.91
N ALA A 106 0.47 2.75 -5.64
CA ALA A 106 1.77 3.21 -5.17
C ALA A 106 1.72 4.70 -4.93
N LEU A 107 2.06 5.11 -3.72
CA LEU A 107 2.27 6.50 -3.37
C LEU A 107 3.78 6.79 -3.38
N PRO A 108 4.19 8.06 -3.28
CA PRO A 108 5.61 8.38 -3.27
C PRO A 108 6.40 7.60 -2.24
N GLY A 109 7.54 7.06 -2.64
CA GLY A 109 8.37 6.24 -1.78
C GLY A 109 9.77 6.08 -2.35
N GLY A 110 10.57 5.28 -1.67
CA GLY A 110 11.94 4.99 -2.07
C GLY A 110 12.06 3.78 -2.98
N ILE A 111 13.27 3.22 -2.99
CA ILE A 111 13.57 2.08 -3.87
C ILE A 111 12.73 0.85 -3.55
N GLY A 112 12.38 0.64 -2.27
CA GLY A 112 11.54 -0.48 -1.89
C GLY A 112 10.14 -0.41 -2.49
N THR A 113 9.56 0.79 -2.52
CA THR A 113 8.26 1.01 -3.15
C THR A 113 8.31 0.74 -4.65
N LEU A 114 9.38 1.19 -5.29
CA LEU A 114 9.59 0.94 -6.71
C LEU A 114 9.74 -0.55 -7.00
N GLU A 115 10.50 -1.27 -6.19
CA GLU A 115 10.66 -2.71 -6.34
C GLU A 115 9.34 -3.44 -6.23
N GLU A 116 8.53 -3.10 -5.22
CA GLU A 116 7.23 -3.73 -5.02
C GLU A 116 6.31 -3.47 -6.20
N LEU A 117 6.29 -2.25 -6.72
CA LEU A 117 5.47 -1.89 -7.87
C LEU A 117 5.89 -2.67 -9.12
N VAL A 118 7.19 -2.73 -9.39
CA VAL A 118 7.73 -3.43 -10.56
C VAL A 118 7.41 -4.93 -10.46
N GLU A 119 7.53 -5.52 -9.30
CA GLU A 119 7.21 -6.92 -9.09
C GLU A 119 5.73 -7.21 -9.39
N GLN A 120 4.83 -6.36 -8.94
CA GLN A 120 3.40 -6.50 -9.22
C GLN A 120 3.12 -6.38 -10.71
N MET A 121 3.77 -5.46 -11.39
CA MET A 121 3.62 -5.31 -12.84
C MET A 121 4.12 -6.54 -13.57
N THR A 122 5.23 -7.11 -13.12
CA THR A 122 5.79 -8.33 -13.69
C THR A 122 4.83 -9.50 -13.53
N TRP A 123 4.24 -9.66 -12.36
CA TRP A 123 3.28 -10.73 -12.11
C TRP A 123 2.02 -10.56 -12.96
N ALA A 124 1.58 -9.34 -13.15
CA ALA A 124 0.44 -9.06 -14.02
C ALA A 124 0.77 -9.45 -15.47
N GLN A 125 1.96 -9.09 -15.94
CA GLN A 125 2.41 -9.41 -17.29
C GLN A 125 2.51 -10.92 -17.51
N LEU A 126 2.94 -11.64 -16.49
CA LEU A 126 3.08 -13.10 -16.57
C LEU A 126 1.75 -13.83 -16.38
N GLY A 127 0.65 -13.11 -16.19
CA GLY A 127 -0.66 -13.72 -16.01
C GLY A 127 -0.85 -14.41 -14.67
N ARG A 128 -0.01 -14.11 -13.69
CA ARG A 128 -0.10 -14.72 -12.37
C ARG A 128 -1.30 -14.23 -11.55
N HIS A 129 -1.88 -13.11 -11.95
CA HIS A 129 -3.11 -12.65 -11.34
C HIS A 129 -3.96 -11.93 -12.38
N LYS A 130 -5.26 -11.89 -12.09
CA LYS A 130 -6.22 -11.15 -12.90
C LYS A 130 -6.76 -9.96 -12.13
N LYS A 131 -6.01 -9.48 -11.15
CA LYS A 131 -6.42 -8.34 -10.37
C LYS A 131 -6.42 -7.11 -11.26
N SER A 132 -7.44 -6.30 -11.08
CA SER A 132 -7.51 -5.04 -11.77
C SER A 132 -6.39 -4.17 -11.25
N GLU A 133 -5.45 -3.85 -12.08
CA GLU A 133 -4.42 -2.89 -11.74
C GLU A 133 -4.96 -1.47 -11.82
N GLU A 134 -6.24 -1.35 -12.06
CA GLU A 134 -6.90 -0.09 -12.29
C GLU A 134 -6.07 0.79 -13.19
N ARG A 135 -6.17 0.48 -14.43
CA ARG A 135 -5.33 1.06 -15.46
C ARG A 135 -5.20 2.57 -15.41
N ARG A 136 -6.16 3.25 -14.85
CA ARG A 136 -6.09 4.71 -14.76
C ARG A 136 -5.02 5.13 -13.78
N VAL A 137 -4.98 4.51 -12.60
CA VAL A 137 -3.92 4.78 -11.64
C VAL A 137 -2.58 4.32 -12.21
N GLY A 138 -2.56 3.15 -12.80
CA GLY A 138 -1.37 2.64 -13.44
C GLY A 138 -0.89 3.51 -14.59
N LYS A 139 -1.81 4.11 -15.33
CA LYS A 139 -1.46 5.00 -16.42
C LYS A 139 -0.79 6.27 -15.93
N GLU A 140 -1.31 6.85 -14.86
CA GLU A 140 -0.69 8.03 -14.28
C GLU A 140 0.69 7.71 -13.70
N CYS A 141 0.81 6.62 -13.01
CA CYS A 141 2.10 6.16 -12.51
C CYS A 141 3.07 5.90 -13.65
N ARG A 142 2.59 5.29 -14.73
CA ARG A 142 3.42 5.01 -15.89
C ARG A 142 3.94 6.29 -16.54
N SER A 143 3.10 7.30 -16.68
CA SER A 143 3.53 8.54 -17.30
C SER A 143 4.59 9.27 -16.49
N ARG A 144 4.64 9.02 -15.19
CA ARG A 144 5.65 9.60 -14.32
C ARG A 144 6.95 8.79 -14.27
N TRP A 145 6.84 7.49 -14.42
CA TRP A 145 7.97 6.59 -14.18
C TRP A 145 8.61 6.04 -15.44
N SER A 146 7.87 6.04 -16.53
CA SER A 146 8.36 5.46 -17.76
C SER A 146 9.13 6.49 -18.57
N PRO A 147 10.37 6.18 -18.97
CA PRO A 147 11.13 7.07 -19.86
C PRO A 147 10.59 7.07 -21.29
N TYR A 148 9.60 6.26 -21.59
CA TYR A 148 9.06 6.11 -22.93
C TYR A 148 7.77 6.91 -23.15
N HIS A 149 7.44 7.77 -22.23
CA HIS A 149 6.26 8.63 -22.35
C HIS A 149 6.62 10.07 -22.49
#